data_57b9653d1c2ef7bbe5973104ebc75437
#
_entry.id   57b9653d1c2ef7bbe5973104ebc75437
#
_cell.length_a   1.000
_cell.length_b   1.000
_cell.length_c   1.000
_cell.angle_alpha   90.00
_cell.angle_beta   90.00
_cell.angle_gamma   90.00
#
_symmetry.space_group_name_H-M   'P 1'
#
loop_
_entity.id
_entity.type
_entity.pdbx_description
1 polymer ?
#
loop_
_entity_poly.entity_id
_entity_poly.type
_entity_poly.pdbx_seq_one_letter_code
_entity_poly.pdbx_strand_id
1 'polypeptide(L)'
;MPDYMQSTTAPMLSQFRCISFDQRGVGESVCRDGHYDLSAYLDDIEAIRAHLGVASWHVLGHSWGGLLAQAYVSTYPQVVKSLVLVSSSLGVGRDWKQTKRESFRIEHARAGFSGTLRLYAYGSGLVIPGSIGAWSMRHVMTETWHNYFLDPRSAPDPEPGWLSGSSRIAMIKTDRAISNERPDVLEGASSYEGPVLVLYGAFDIFEDGTEIVRGRFPQALQVTLENSGHVHWLQNPSGYAKTLGDFYEQTLGSC
;
A
#
# COMPACT_ATOMS: atom_id res chain seq x y z
N MET A 1 -12.21 -0.46 -6.74
CA MET A 1 -10.92 -0.34 -7.48
C MET A 1 -10.62 -1.66 -8.17
N PRO A 2 -11.30 -2.02 -9.24
CA PRO A 2 -11.17 -3.38 -9.76
C PRO A 2 -9.77 -3.68 -10.32
N ASP A 3 -9.19 -2.77 -11.09
CA ASP A 3 -8.10 -3.18 -11.98
C ASP A 3 -6.71 -3.15 -11.33
N TYR A 4 -6.42 -2.19 -10.47
CA TYR A 4 -5.14 -2.07 -9.78
C TYR A 4 -4.84 -3.29 -8.87
N MET A 5 -5.77 -3.67 -8.01
CA MET A 5 -5.58 -4.83 -7.11
C MET A 5 -5.69 -6.17 -7.84
N GLN A 6 -6.46 -6.26 -8.91
CA GLN A 6 -6.50 -7.44 -9.76
C GLN A 6 -5.14 -7.72 -10.40
N SER A 7 -4.49 -6.70 -10.94
CA SER A 7 -3.15 -6.84 -11.51
C SER A 7 -2.12 -7.26 -10.47
N THR A 8 -2.21 -6.75 -9.24
CA THR A 8 -1.33 -7.11 -8.13
C THR A 8 -1.48 -8.59 -7.74
N THR A 9 -2.70 -9.12 -7.78
CA THR A 9 -3.01 -10.51 -7.37
C THR A 9 -3.08 -11.48 -8.55
N ALA A 10 -3.01 -11.02 -9.78
CA ALA A 10 -3.13 -11.85 -10.99
C ALA A 10 -2.25 -13.12 -10.97
N PRO A 11 -0.98 -13.08 -10.52
CA PRO A 11 -0.15 -14.28 -10.44
C PRO A 11 -0.69 -15.36 -9.51
N MET A 12 -1.56 -15.01 -8.57
CA MET A 12 -2.07 -15.91 -7.52
C MET A 12 -3.45 -16.49 -7.82
N LEU A 13 -4.16 -16.01 -8.85
CA LEU A 13 -5.54 -16.39 -9.12
C LEU A 13 -5.74 -17.87 -9.49
N SER A 14 -4.69 -18.56 -9.95
CA SER A 14 -4.74 -19.99 -10.23
C SER A 14 -4.68 -20.86 -8.97
N GLN A 15 -4.19 -20.34 -7.86
CA GLN A 15 -3.94 -21.07 -6.62
C GLN A 15 -4.84 -20.61 -5.47
N PHE A 16 -5.29 -19.35 -5.51
CA PHE A 16 -6.03 -18.70 -4.41
C PHE A 16 -7.32 -18.06 -4.88
N ARG A 17 -8.32 -18.11 -4.00
CA ARG A 17 -9.45 -17.18 -4.06
C ARG A 17 -8.97 -15.85 -3.49
N CYS A 18 -8.75 -14.85 -4.35
CA CYS A 18 -8.36 -13.51 -3.94
C CYS A 18 -9.59 -12.68 -3.54
N ILE A 19 -9.47 -11.98 -2.42
CA ILE A 19 -10.51 -11.08 -1.88
C ILE A 19 -9.90 -9.69 -1.87
N SER A 20 -10.50 -8.76 -2.60
CA SER A 20 -10.19 -7.34 -2.57
C SER A 20 -11.43 -6.55 -2.25
N PHE A 21 -11.28 -5.39 -1.63
CA PHE A 21 -12.40 -4.54 -1.24
C PHE A 21 -12.02 -3.06 -1.32
N ASP A 22 -13.02 -2.22 -1.52
CA ASP A 22 -12.86 -0.78 -1.37
C ASP A 22 -12.81 -0.45 0.12
N GLN A 23 -11.73 0.22 0.53
CA GLN A 23 -11.56 0.65 1.91
C GLN A 23 -12.58 1.73 2.26
N ARG A 24 -12.80 1.95 3.58
CA ARG A 24 -13.73 2.97 4.07
C ARG A 24 -13.50 4.34 3.43
N GLY A 25 -14.57 4.94 2.93
CA GLY A 25 -14.57 6.23 2.24
C GLY A 25 -14.02 6.20 0.82
N VAL A 26 -13.79 5.03 0.23
CA VAL A 26 -13.31 4.85 -1.14
C VAL A 26 -14.33 4.06 -1.95
N GLY A 27 -14.49 4.38 -3.24
CA GLY A 27 -15.42 3.70 -4.13
C GLY A 27 -16.86 3.71 -3.58
N GLU A 28 -17.45 2.52 -3.47
CA GLU A 28 -18.79 2.34 -2.92
C GLU A 28 -18.84 2.16 -1.39
N SER A 29 -17.67 2.03 -0.74
CA SER A 29 -17.56 1.86 0.71
C SER A 29 -17.67 3.20 1.45
N VAL A 30 -18.90 3.71 1.57
CA VAL A 30 -19.18 5.00 2.22
C VAL A 30 -18.88 4.94 3.71
N CYS A 31 -17.94 5.78 4.18
CA CYS A 31 -17.66 5.96 5.61
C CYS A 31 -18.68 6.93 6.23
N ARG A 32 -19.73 6.39 6.87
CA ARG A 32 -20.84 7.18 7.44
C ARG A 32 -20.51 7.75 8.80
N ASP A 33 -19.71 7.05 9.59
CA ASP A 33 -19.29 7.42 10.94
C ASP A 33 -18.19 8.48 10.95
N GLY A 34 -17.48 8.66 9.83
CA GLY A 34 -16.39 9.62 9.67
C GLY A 34 -15.09 9.24 10.38
N HIS A 35 -14.97 8.01 10.89
CA HIS A 35 -13.77 7.47 11.52
C HIS A 35 -12.79 6.93 10.48
N TYR A 36 -11.56 7.43 10.50
CA TYR A 36 -10.46 7.07 9.60
C TYR A 36 -9.17 6.76 10.36
N ASP A 37 -9.30 6.38 11.63
CA ASP A 37 -8.21 5.88 12.44
C ASP A 37 -7.86 4.43 12.06
N LEU A 38 -6.67 4.00 12.46
CA LEU A 38 -6.14 2.70 12.08
C LEU A 38 -7.04 1.55 12.57
N SER A 39 -7.55 1.64 13.80
CA SER A 39 -8.42 0.62 14.38
C SER A 39 -9.69 0.39 13.53
N ALA A 40 -10.30 1.46 13.05
CA ALA A 40 -11.48 1.38 12.20
C ALA A 40 -11.21 0.63 10.85
N TYR A 41 -10.03 0.82 10.26
CA TYR A 41 -9.63 0.04 9.08
C TYR A 41 -9.41 -1.44 9.41
N LEU A 42 -8.82 -1.75 10.59
CA LEU A 42 -8.61 -3.13 11.02
C LEU A 42 -9.93 -3.84 11.31
N ASP A 43 -10.87 -3.15 11.93
CA ASP A 43 -12.23 -3.65 12.19
C ASP A 43 -12.97 -3.99 10.90
N ASP A 44 -12.83 -3.17 9.84
CA ASP A 44 -13.40 -3.47 8.52
C ASP A 44 -12.80 -4.75 7.93
N ILE A 45 -11.48 -4.93 8.00
CA ILE A 45 -10.81 -6.12 7.48
C ILE A 45 -11.32 -7.37 8.22
N GLU A 46 -11.41 -7.29 9.54
CA GLU A 46 -11.88 -8.41 10.37
C GLU A 46 -13.37 -8.70 10.16
N ALA A 47 -14.19 -7.67 9.98
CA ALA A 47 -15.61 -7.83 9.65
C ALA A 47 -15.79 -8.53 8.30
N ILE A 48 -14.99 -8.21 7.28
CA ILE A 48 -15.01 -8.89 5.97
C ILE A 48 -14.62 -10.35 6.14
N ARG A 49 -13.53 -10.66 6.86
CA ARG A 49 -13.10 -12.04 7.12
C ARG A 49 -14.20 -12.85 7.79
N ALA A 50 -14.79 -12.29 8.83
CA ALA A 50 -15.87 -12.93 9.59
C ALA A 50 -17.15 -13.14 8.74
N HIS A 51 -17.54 -12.13 7.96
CA HIS A 51 -18.69 -12.20 7.05
C HIS A 51 -18.54 -13.30 6.00
N LEU A 52 -17.33 -13.48 5.48
CA LEU A 52 -17.00 -14.54 4.51
C LEU A 52 -16.84 -15.92 5.13
N GLY A 53 -16.92 -16.05 6.45
CA GLY A 53 -16.73 -17.30 7.18
C GLY A 53 -15.32 -17.88 7.06
N VAL A 54 -14.31 -17.04 6.80
CA VAL A 54 -12.91 -17.45 6.61
C VAL A 54 -12.23 -17.54 7.99
N ALA A 55 -11.81 -18.74 8.38
CA ALA A 55 -11.15 -18.96 9.68
C ALA A 55 -9.78 -18.26 9.74
N SER A 56 -8.98 -18.39 8.69
CA SER A 56 -7.68 -17.73 8.55
C SER A 56 -7.31 -17.57 7.07
N TRP A 57 -6.52 -16.57 6.73
CA TRP A 57 -6.18 -16.21 5.37
C TRP A 57 -4.74 -15.78 5.19
N HIS A 58 -4.28 -15.73 3.95
CA HIS A 58 -3.05 -15.08 3.55
C HIS A 58 -3.32 -13.60 3.33
N VAL A 59 -2.44 -12.72 3.81
CA VAL A 59 -2.61 -11.27 3.72
C VAL A 59 -1.53 -10.69 2.80
N LEU A 60 -1.96 -9.95 1.79
CA LEU A 60 -1.06 -9.20 0.92
C LEU A 60 -1.44 -7.72 0.98
N GLY A 61 -0.47 -6.87 1.27
CA GLY A 61 -0.66 -5.42 1.29
C GLY A 61 0.38 -4.71 0.45
N HIS A 62 -0.08 -3.77 -0.41
CA HIS A 62 0.79 -2.90 -1.20
C HIS A 62 0.71 -1.47 -0.66
N SER A 63 1.88 -0.82 -0.55
CA SER A 63 1.98 0.59 -0.16
C SER A 63 1.28 0.90 1.17
N TRP A 64 0.29 1.77 1.19
CA TRP A 64 -0.60 2.01 2.33
C TRP A 64 -1.26 0.71 2.83
N GLY A 65 -1.71 -0.17 1.90
CA GLY A 65 -2.24 -1.50 2.26
C GLY A 65 -1.20 -2.39 2.95
N GLY A 66 0.08 -2.18 2.68
CA GLY A 66 1.17 -2.84 3.41
C GLY A 66 1.24 -2.40 4.87
N LEU A 67 1.03 -1.12 5.17
CA LEU A 67 0.92 -0.65 6.55
C LEU A 67 -0.31 -1.24 7.26
N LEU A 68 -1.46 -1.29 6.58
CA LEU A 68 -2.65 -1.96 7.13
C LEU A 68 -2.38 -3.45 7.42
N ALA A 69 -1.67 -4.13 6.53
CA ALA A 69 -1.32 -5.54 6.72
C ALA A 69 -0.35 -5.74 7.91
N GLN A 70 0.61 -4.83 8.11
CA GLN A 70 1.48 -4.83 9.29
C GLN A 70 0.67 -4.67 10.60
N ALA A 71 -0.24 -3.69 10.64
CA ALA A 71 -1.09 -3.44 11.80
C ALA A 71 -2.09 -4.58 12.02
N TYR A 72 -2.62 -5.17 10.95
CA TYR A 72 -3.54 -6.29 11.04
C TYR A 72 -2.87 -7.52 11.63
N VAL A 73 -1.66 -7.89 11.18
CA VAL A 73 -0.93 -9.02 11.77
C VAL A 73 -0.48 -8.74 13.20
N SER A 74 -0.22 -7.47 13.54
CA SER A 74 0.09 -7.07 14.93
C SER A 74 -1.08 -7.30 15.87
N THR A 75 -2.31 -7.07 15.39
CA THR A 75 -3.54 -7.13 16.19
C THR A 75 -4.18 -8.53 16.15
N TYR A 76 -4.16 -9.20 14.99
CA TYR A 76 -4.85 -10.47 14.74
C TYR A 76 -3.90 -11.56 14.18
N PRO A 77 -2.73 -11.84 14.82
CA PRO A 77 -1.75 -12.78 14.26
C PRO A 77 -2.30 -14.19 14.04
N GLN A 78 -3.27 -14.62 14.89
CA GLN A 78 -3.84 -15.97 14.88
C GLN A 78 -4.70 -16.28 13.65
N VAL A 79 -5.15 -15.27 12.90
CA VAL A 79 -5.95 -15.46 11.68
C VAL A 79 -5.16 -15.21 10.40
N VAL A 80 -3.86 -14.88 10.51
CA VAL A 80 -2.96 -14.65 9.37
C VAL A 80 -2.10 -15.88 9.15
N LYS A 81 -2.23 -16.53 7.99
CA LYS A 81 -1.43 -17.71 7.60
C LYS A 81 -0.06 -17.30 7.05
N SER A 82 0.01 -16.25 6.29
CA SER A 82 1.25 -15.64 5.81
C SER A 82 1.01 -14.16 5.50
N LEU A 83 2.08 -13.39 5.51
CA LEU A 83 2.08 -11.95 5.24
C LEU A 83 2.98 -11.63 4.06
N VAL A 84 2.45 -10.90 3.08
CA VAL A 84 3.20 -10.36 1.94
C VAL A 84 3.12 -8.84 1.96
N LEU A 85 4.26 -8.20 2.11
CA LEU A 85 4.40 -6.75 2.13
C LEU A 85 5.10 -6.30 0.84
N VAL A 86 4.34 -5.67 -0.05
CA VAL A 86 4.81 -5.18 -1.35
C VAL A 86 4.95 -3.68 -1.29
N SER A 87 6.17 -3.16 -1.39
CA SER A 87 6.43 -1.71 -1.30
C SER A 87 5.68 -1.05 -0.14
N SER A 88 5.71 -1.69 1.02
CA SER A 88 4.91 -1.27 2.17
C SER A 88 5.34 0.08 2.71
N SER A 89 4.39 0.94 3.08
CA SER A 89 4.65 2.13 3.88
C SER A 89 5.30 1.76 5.20
N LEU A 90 6.18 2.64 5.72
CA LEU A 90 7.15 2.30 6.77
C LEU A 90 6.51 2.05 8.14
N GLY A 91 5.45 2.77 8.46
CA GLY A 91 4.78 2.64 9.75
C GLY A 91 3.87 3.83 10.05
N VAL A 92 3.55 4.02 11.31
CA VAL A 92 2.67 5.09 11.83
C VAL A 92 3.48 6.21 12.48
N GLY A 93 2.83 7.31 12.84
CA GLY A 93 3.43 8.39 13.60
C GLY A 93 4.67 8.97 12.92
N ARG A 94 5.84 8.76 13.53
CA ARG A 94 7.13 9.22 13.00
C ARG A 94 7.48 8.54 11.67
N ASP A 95 7.26 7.24 11.57
CA ASP A 95 7.61 6.45 10.38
C ASP A 95 6.68 6.83 9.21
N TRP A 96 5.41 7.14 9.48
CA TRP A 96 4.50 7.68 8.47
C TRP A 96 4.97 9.04 7.92
N LYS A 97 5.45 9.90 8.81
CA LYS A 97 6.03 11.20 8.41
C LYS A 97 7.30 11.01 7.59
N GLN A 98 8.09 9.98 7.90
CA GLN A 98 9.26 9.61 7.10
C GLN A 98 8.84 9.06 5.74
N THR A 99 7.88 8.13 5.67
CA THR A 99 7.27 7.64 4.42
C THR A 99 6.93 8.80 3.48
N LYS A 100 6.18 9.78 3.96
CA LYS A 100 5.78 10.95 3.16
C LYS A 100 6.97 11.79 2.71
N ARG A 101 7.97 11.96 3.56
CA ARG A 101 9.15 12.75 3.23
C ARG A 101 9.98 12.08 2.14
N GLU A 102 10.17 10.77 2.21
CA GLU A 102 10.91 10.01 1.21
C GLU A 102 10.17 10.00 -0.12
N SER A 103 8.89 9.62 -0.12
CA SER A 103 8.04 9.66 -1.30
C SER A 103 8.09 11.04 -1.98
N PHE A 104 7.86 12.10 -1.22
CA PHE A 104 7.91 13.47 -1.71
C PHE A 104 9.29 13.81 -2.33
N ARG A 105 10.39 13.45 -1.66
CA ARG A 105 11.75 13.70 -2.15
C ARG A 105 11.98 13.01 -3.50
N ILE A 106 11.62 11.74 -3.60
CA ILE A 106 11.80 10.94 -4.82
C ILE A 106 10.89 11.44 -5.95
N GLU A 107 9.61 11.67 -5.64
CA GLU A 107 8.64 12.18 -6.62
C GLU A 107 9.10 13.52 -7.21
N HIS A 108 9.57 14.44 -6.38
CA HIS A 108 10.10 15.73 -6.85
C HIS A 108 11.39 15.58 -7.67
N ALA A 109 12.28 14.68 -7.26
CA ALA A 109 13.50 14.41 -8.03
C ALA A 109 13.19 13.84 -9.42
N ARG A 110 12.21 12.93 -9.53
CA ARG A 110 11.77 12.34 -10.80
C ARG A 110 10.95 13.29 -11.66
N ALA A 111 10.08 14.08 -11.06
CA ALA A 111 9.25 15.06 -11.75
C ALA A 111 10.06 16.23 -12.37
N GLY A 112 11.26 16.49 -11.87
CA GLY A 112 12.07 17.62 -12.25
C GLY A 112 11.43 18.98 -11.90
N PHE A 113 12.03 20.09 -12.35
CA PHE A 113 11.57 21.43 -11.93
C PHE A 113 10.11 21.72 -12.29
N SER A 114 9.71 21.47 -13.54
CA SER A 114 8.35 21.76 -14.01
C SER A 114 7.30 20.87 -13.35
N GLY A 115 7.61 19.58 -13.14
CA GLY A 115 6.73 18.64 -12.44
C GLY A 115 6.58 19.01 -10.96
N THR A 116 7.68 19.37 -10.31
CA THR A 116 7.68 19.88 -8.94
C THR A 116 6.74 21.09 -8.79
N LEU A 117 6.81 22.06 -9.71
CA LEU A 117 5.93 23.23 -9.68
C LEU A 117 4.46 22.83 -9.82
N ARG A 118 4.15 21.86 -10.70
CA ARG A 118 2.79 21.31 -10.84
C ARG A 118 2.32 20.63 -9.56
N LEU A 119 3.15 19.79 -8.94
CA LEU A 119 2.80 19.10 -7.70
C LEU A 119 2.46 20.09 -6.58
N TYR A 120 3.23 21.18 -6.42
CA TYR A 120 2.90 22.24 -5.46
C TYR A 120 1.60 22.96 -5.80
N ALA A 121 1.38 23.30 -7.07
CA ALA A 121 0.16 23.97 -7.52
C ALA A 121 -1.09 23.11 -7.26
N TYR A 122 -1.03 21.83 -7.62
CA TYR A 122 -2.12 20.87 -7.37
C TYR A 122 -2.28 20.57 -5.89
N GLY A 123 -1.18 20.36 -5.15
CA GLY A 123 -1.20 20.11 -3.71
C GLY A 123 -1.88 21.22 -2.92
N SER A 124 -1.63 22.49 -3.28
CA SER A 124 -2.30 23.63 -2.65
C SER A 124 -3.81 23.66 -2.88
N GLY A 125 -4.28 23.11 -3.99
CA GLY A 125 -5.71 23.04 -4.30
C GLY A 125 -6.45 21.93 -3.50
N LEU A 126 -5.75 20.97 -2.92
CA LEU A 126 -6.38 19.87 -2.17
C LEU A 126 -7.21 20.33 -0.97
N VAL A 127 -6.87 21.47 -0.36
CA VAL A 127 -7.61 22.00 0.78
C VAL A 127 -8.88 22.78 0.38
N ILE A 128 -9.04 23.08 -0.91
CA ILE A 128 -10.18 23.85 -1.43
C ILE A 128 -11.37 22.88 -1.63
N PRO A 129 -12.55 23.17 -1.06
CA PRO A 129 -13.74 22.33 -1.25
C PRO A 129 -14.26 22.34 -2.69
N GLY A 130 -15.09 21.33 -3.02
CA GLY A 130 -15.81 21.26 -4.30
C GLY A 130 -14.94 20.83 -5.48
N SER A 131 -15.27 21.34 -6.66
CA SER A 131 -14.68 20.94 -7.95
C SER A 131 -13.18 21.21 -8.04
N ILE A 132 -12.69 22.29 -7.42
CA ILE A 132 -11.26 22.65 -7.43
C ILE A 132 -10.46 21.57 -6.68
N GLY A 133 -10.89 21.20 -5.47
CA GLY A 133 -10.21 20.17 -4.70
C GLY A 133 -10.27 18.78 -5.37
N ALA A 134 -11.40 18.46 -6.01
CA ALA A 134 -11.52 17.22 -6.77
C ALA A 134 -10.61 17.20 -8.01
N TRP A 135 -10.52 18.32 -8.72
CA TRP A 135 -9.60 18.50 -9.85
C TRP A 135 -8.14 18.38 -9.39
N SER A 136 -7.77 19.08 -8.31
CA SER A 136 -6.43 19.02 -7.71
C SER A 136 -6.06 17.60 -7.30
N MET A 137 -6.97 16.88 -6.63
CA MET A 137 -6.76 15.49 -6.24
C MET A 137 -6.43 14.60 -7.43
N ARG A 138 -7.18 14.71 -8.51
CA ARG A 138 -6.96 13.94 -9.74
C ARG A 138 -5.55 14.17 -10.29
N HIS A 139 -5.12 15.44 -10.37
CA HIS A 139 -3.82 15.78 -10.92
C HIS A 139 -2.66 15.36 -10.01
N VAL A 140 -2.79 15.52 -8.69
CA VAL A 140 -1.81 14.99 -7.74
C VAL A 140 -1.69 13.48 -7.89
N MET A 141 -2.80 12.75 -7.93
CA MET A 141 -2.80 11.29 -8.08
C MET A 141 -2.15 10.85 -9.40
N THR A 142 -2.40 11.57 -10.51
CA THR A 142 -1.77 11.28 -11.80
C THR A 142 -0.26 11.52 -11.78
N GLU A 143 0.20 12.64 -11.23
CA GLU A 143 1.64 12.93 -11.12
C GLU A 143 2.32 11.92 -10.20
N THR A 144 1.71 11.57 -9.06
CA THR A 144 2.21 10.55 -8.13
C THR A 144 2.29 9.18 -8.83
N TRP A 145 1.27 8.80 -9.59
CA TRP A 145 1.28 7.55 -10.36
C TRP A 145 2.47 7.46 -11.31
N HIS A 146 2.73 8.50 -12.10
CA HIS A 146 3.88 8.51 -13.00
C HIS A 146 5.20 8.37 -12.23
N ASN A 147 5.32 9.01 -11.09
CA ASN A 147 6.53 8.96 -10.27
C ASN A 147 6.73 7.63 -9.51
N TYR A 148 5.76 6.73 -9.51
CA TYR A 148 5.91 5.35 -9.05
C TYR A 148 6.78 4.50 -9.99
N PHE A 149 6.98 4.96 -11.22
CA PHE A 149 7.80 4.26 -12.21
C PHE A 149 9.25 4.73 -12.17
N LEU A 150 10.15 3.83 -12.55
CA LEU A 150 11.59 4.14 -12.67
C LEU A 150 11.83 5.32 -13.63
N ASP A 151 11.19 5.32 -14.79
CA ASP A 151 11.09 6.47 -15.68
C ASP A 151 9.62 6.93 -15.76
N PRO A 152 9.28 8.09 -15.17
CA PRO A 152 7.91 8.62 -15.20
C PRO A 152 7.32 8.78 -16.60
N ARG A 153 8.17 8.97 -17.62
CA ARG A 153 7.73 9.12 -19.02
C ARG A 153 7.30 7.80 -19.66
N SER A 154 7.73 6.67 -19.09
CA SER A 154 7.33 5.32 -19.54
C SER A 154 6.10 4.80 -18.81
N ALA A 155 5.60 5.54 -17.82
CA ALA A 155 4.41 5.15 -17.07
C ALA A 155 3.18 5.15 -17.97
N PRO A 156 2.35 4.09 -17.97
CA PRO A 156 1.05 4.15 -18.61
C PRO A 156 0.15 5.13 -17.84
N ASP A 157 -0.87 5.65 -18.54
CA ASP A 157 -1.90 6.42 -17.84
C ASP A 157 -2.55 5.58 -16.74
N PRO A 158 -2.86 6.21 -15.59
CA PRO A 158 -3.52 5.48 -14.52
C PRO A 158 -4.93 5.03 -14.95
N GLU A 159 -5.28 3.81 -14.56
CA GLU A 159 -6.62 3.26 -14.82
C GLU A 159 -7.72 4.22 -14.33
N PRO A 160 -8.82 4.40 -15.07
CA PRO A 160 -9.90 5.29 -14.68
C PRO A 160 -10.45 5.02 -13.26
N GLY A 161 -10.49 3.74 -12.86
CA GLY A 161 -10.91 3.33 -11.50
C GLY A 161 -9.98 3.81 -10.40
N TRP A 162 -8.67 3.94 -10.65
CA TRP A 162 -7.69 4.51 -9.74
C TRP A 162 -8.03 5.95 -9.34
N LEU A 163 -8.42 6.75 -10.33
CA LEU A 163 -8.74 8.16 -10.12
C LEU A 163 -10.16 8.39 -9.56
N SER A 164 -11.14 7.64 -10.07
CA SER A 164 -12.55 7.83 -9.70
C SER A 164 -12.89 7.27 -8.32
N GLY A 165 -12.21 6.21 -7.88
CA GLY A 165 -12.39 5.62 -6.56
C GLY A 165 -11.74 6.39 -5.41
N SER A 166 -10.85 7.34 -5.72
CA SER A 166 -10.08 8.07 -4.71
C SER A 166 -10.94 9.11 -3.97
N SER A 167 -10.87 9.13 -2.65
CA SER A 167 -11.57 10.08 -1.79
C SER A 167 -10.60 11.05 -1.12
N ARG A 168 -10.72 12.33 -1.47
CA ARG A 168 -9.93 13.40 -0.83
C ARG A 168 -10.15 13.48 0.69
N ILE A 169 -11.39 13.29 1.14
CA ILE A 169 -11.74 13.35 2.57
C ILE A 169 -11.11 12.17 3.29
N ALA A 170 -11.24 10.95 2.75
CA ALA A 170 -10.60 9.77 3.30
C ALA A 170 -9.09 9.96 3.39
N MET A 171 -8.43 10.41 2.30
CA MET A 171 -6.99 10.65 2.27
C MET A 171 -6.53 11.63 3.36
N ILE A 172 -7.18 12.79 3.48
CA ILE A 172 -6.78 13.83 4.46
C ILE A 172 -7.02 13.35 5.90
N LYS A 173 -8.16 12.72 6.18
CA LYS A 173 -8.49 12.23 7.53
C LYS A 173 -7.59 11.08 7.94
N THR A 174 -7.36 10.11 7.05
CA THR A 174 -6.43 8.99 7.28
C THR A 174 -5.01 9.50 7.51
N ASP A 175 -4.50 10.38 6.64
CA ASP A 175 -3.16 10.96 6.83
C ASP A 175 -3.00 11.60 8.20
N ARG A 176 -4.00 12.37 8.63
CA ARG A 176 -3.99 13.01 9.95
C ARG A 176 -4.01 11.99 11.09
N ALA A 177 -4.86 10.97 10.99
CA ALA A 177 -4.96 9.93 12.01
C ALA A 177 -3.64 9.16 12.14
N ILE A 178 -3.14 8.63 11.02
CA ILE A 178 -1.90 7.83 11.01
C ILE A 178 -0.66 8.65 11.40
N SER A 179 -0.61 9.95 11.03
CA SER A 179 0.48 10.86 11.44
C SER A 179 0.57 11.05 12.96
N ASN A 180 -0.52 10.82 13.68
CA ASN A 180 -0.61 10.99 15.13
C ASN A 180 -0.76 9.64 15.87
N GLU A 181 -0.79 8.53 15.14
CA GLU A 181 -0.89 7.18 15.72
C GLU A 181 0.39 6.81 16.48
N ARG A 182 0.23 5.99 17.51
CA ARG A 182 1.34 5.55 18.35
C ARG A 182 2.03 4.32 17.74
N PRO A 183 3.36 4.24 17.80
CA PRO A 183 4.11 3.11 17.23
C PRO A 183 3.79 1.75 17.84
N ASP A 184 3.32 1.69 19.10
CA ASP A 184 3.00 0.47 19.81
C ASP A 184 1.93 -0.39 19.10
N VAL A 185 1.09 0.19 18.27
CA VAL A 185 0.14 -0.58 17.44
C VAL A 185 0.81 -1.57 16.47
N LEU A 186 2.10 -1.39 16.18
CA LEU A 186 2.89 -2.27 15.32
C LEU A 186 3.85 -3.20 16.10
N GLU A 187 3.91 -3.12 17.42
CA GLU A 187 4.85 -3.92 18.24
C GLU A 187 4.58 -5.42 18.11
N GLY A 188 3.31 -5.83 18.06
CA GLY A 188 2.92 -7.23 17.87
C GLY A 188 3.37 -7.84 16.53
N ALA A 189 3.65 -7.01 15.52
CA ALA A 189 4.07 -7.49 14.21
C ALA A 189 5.42 -8.23 14.24
N SER A 190 6.34 -7.79 15.09
CA SER A 190 7.66 -8.42 15.27
C SER A 190 7.59 -9.79 15.95
N SER A 191 6.50 -10.09 16.64
CA SER A 191 6.24 -11.38 17.30
C SER A 191 5.47 -12.37 16.42
N TYR A 192 5.12 -11.98 15.19
CA TYR A 192 4.45 -12.88 14.27
C TYR A 192 5.44 -13.93 13.74
N GLU A 193 5.13 -15.20 13.97
CA GLU A 193 6.00 -16.35 13.65
C GLU A 193 5.67 -16.98 12.28
N GLY A 194 4.57 -16.59 11.66
CA GLY A 194 4.19 -17.10 10.34
C GLY A 194 5.12 -16.62 9.21
N PRO A 195 5.01 -17.23 8.03
CA PRO A 195 5.82 -16.83 6.87
C PRO A 195 5.58 -15.38 6.46
N VAL A 196 6.65 -14.63 6.22
CA VAL A 196 6.61 -13.23 5.77
C VAL A 196 7.49 -13.03 4.55
N LEU A 197 6.94 -12.35 3.53
CA LEU A 197 7.70 -11.80 2.41
C LEU A 197 7.69 -10.27 2.49
N VAL A 198 8.87 -9.66 2.45
CA VAL A 198 9.05 -8.20 2.32
C VAL A 198 9.70 -7.93 0.97
N LEU A 199 8.96 -7.28 0.08
CA LEU A 199 9.34 -7.03 -1.30
C LEU A 199 9.34 -5.55 -1.61
N TYR A 200 10.47 -5.03 -2.10
CA TYR A 200 10.61 -3.66 -2.61
C TYR A 200 11.25 -3.66 -4.00
N GLY A 201 11.06 -2.60 -4.75
CA GLY A 201 11.80 -2.36 -5.98
C GLY A 201 13.16 -1.70 -5.68
N ALA A 202 14.15 -1.96 -6.52
CA ALA A 202 15.46 -1.29 -6.41
C ALA A 202 15.37 0.24 -6.59
N PHE A 203 14.28 0.71 -7.18
CA PHE A 203 13.99 2.13 -7.41
C PHE A 203 12.65 2.52 -6.79
N ASP A 204 12.33 1.98 -5.61
CA ASP A 204 11.10 2.33 -4.88
C ASP A 204 11.11 3.79 -4.44
N ILE A 205 9.94 4.31 -4.08
CA ILE A 205 9.78 5.66 -3.50
C ILE A 205 10.14 5.72 -2.01
N PHE A 206 10.46 4.57 -1.40
CA PHE A 206 10.78 4.42 0.03
C PHE A 206 12.25 4.00 0.27
N GLU A 207 13.18 4.39 -0.59
CA GLU A 207 14.58 3.96 -0.61
C GLU A 207 15.18 3.59 0.76
N ASP A 208 15.50 4.59 1.58
CA ASP A 208 16.20 4.39 2.86
C ASP A 208 15.31 3.83 3.97
N GLY A 209 14.01 4.07 3.90
CA GLY A 209 13.05 3.67 4.92
C GLY A 209 12.70 2.19 4.89
N THR A 210 13.05 1.47 3.83
CA THR A 210 12.74 0.02 3.71
C THR A 210 13.32 -0.79 4.87
N GLU A 211 14.45 -0.38 5.44
CA GLU A 211 15.08 -1.02 6.59
C GLU A 211 14.20 -1.02 7.85
N ILE A 212 13.30 -0.05 8.00
CA ILE A 212 12.34 0.00 9.12
C ILE A 212 11.40 -1.21 9.05
N VAL A 213 10.86 -1.50 7.87
CA VAL A 213 9.96 -2.65 7.68
C VAL A 213 10.76 -3.96 7.74
N ARG A 214 11.93 -4.01 7.12
CA ARG A 214 12.83 -5.17 7.16
C ARG A 214 13.23 -5.52 8.60
N GLY A 215 13.58 -4.53 9.41
CA GLY A 215 13.91 -4.70 10.83
C GLY A 215 12.73 -5.13 11.70
N ARG A 216 11.48 -4.77 11.32
CA ARG A 216 10.27 -5.23 12.00
C ARG A 216 9.98 -6.70 11.77
N PHE A 217 10.40 -7.25 10.62
CA PHE A 217 10.24 -8.67 10.25
C PHE A 217 11.59 -9.30 9.92
N PRO A 218 12.48 -9.50 10.90
CA PRO A 218 13.84 -9.99 10.65
C PRO A 218 13.87 -11.44 10.10
N GLN A 219 12.82 -12.22 10.35
CA GLN A 219 12.63 -13.59 9.83
C GLN A 219 12.10 -13.64 8.40
N ALA A 220 11.70 -12.49 7.82
CA ALA A 220 11.07 -12.45 6.51
C ALA A 220 12.04 -12.85 5.38
N LEU A 221 11.50 -13.47 4.35
CA LEU A 221 12.15 -13.50 3.04
C LEU A 221 12.17 -12.05 2.51
N GLN A 222 13.36 -11.48 2.42
CA GLN A 222 13.55 -10.09 1.99
C GLN A 222 14.04 -10.07 0.55
N VAL A 223 13.24 -9.46 -0.33
CA VAL A 223 13.53 -9.40 -1.77
C VAL A 223 13.57 -7.96 -2.24
N THR A 224 14.57 -7.64 -3.07
CA THR A 224 14.61 -6.40 -3.85
C THR A 224 14.51 -6.76 -5.32
N LEU A 225 13.48 -6.24 -6.01
CA LEU A 225 13.30 -6.47 -7.44
C LEU A 225 14.06 -5.44 -8.25
N GLU A 226 15.01 -5.91 -9.04
CA GLU A 226 15.74 -5.10 -10.01
C GLU A 226 14.82 -4.55 -11.10
N ASN A 227 15.17 -3.39 -11.65
CA ASN A 227 14.42 -2.71 -12.70
C ASN A 227 12.94 -2.44 -12.36
N SER A 228 12.66 -2.19 -11.09
CA SER A 228 11.32 -1.96 -10.59
C SER A 228 11.30 -0.81 -9.59
N GLY A 229 10.31 0.07 -9.70
CA GLY A 229 9.94 1.08 -8.72
C GLY A 229 8.84 0.57 -7.80
N HIS A 230 7.77 1.36 -7.64
CA HIS A 230 6.71 1.09 -6.67
C HIS A 230 5.62 0.12 -7.15
N VAL A 231 5.47 -0.10 -8.48
CA VAL A 231 4.42 -0.95 -9.09
C VAL A 231 5.04 -2.12 -9.86
N HIS A 232 5.48 -3.13 -9.12
CA HIS A 232 6.29 -4.26 -9.62
C HIS A 232 5.62 -5.07 -10.71
N TRP A 233 4.32 -5.33 -10.59
CA TRP A 233 3.54 -6.12 -11.55
C TRP A 233 3.44 -5.48 -12.94
N LEU A 234 3.72 -4.18 -13.05
CA LEU A 234 3.77 -3.46 -14.33
C LEU A 234 5.21 -3.28 -14.83
N GLN A 235 6.19 -3.13 -13.93
CA GLN A 235 7.57 -2.84 -14.29
C GLN A 235 8.46 -4.09 -14.44
N ASN A 236 8.24 -5.10 -13.61
CA ASN A 236 8.91 -6.40 -13.66
C ASN A 236 7.92 -7.53 -13.38
N PRO A 237 6.92 -7.78 -14.25
CA PRO A 237 5.84 -8.74 -13.99
C PRO A 237 6.34 -10.17 -13.79
N SER A 238 7.37 -10.58 -14.52
CA SER A 238 7.93 -11.93 -14.40
C SER A 238 8.67 -12.13 -13.07
N GLY A 239 9.48 -11.14 -12.66
CA GLY A 239 10.17 -11.17 -11.37
C GLY A 239 9.19 -11.13 -10.20
N TYR A 240 8.14 -10.30 -10.31
CA TYR A 240 7.08 -10.22 -9.32
C TYR A 240 6.33 -11.54 -9.17
N ALA A 241 5.85 -12.11 -10.29
CA ALA A 241 5.13 -13.38 -10.29
C ALA A 241 5.99 -14.52 -9.75
N LYS A 242 7.27 -14.60 -10.16
CA LYS A 242 8.20 -15.61 -9.66
C LYS A 242 8.41 -15.48 -8.15
N THR A 243 8.63 -14.29 -7.65
CA THR A 243 8.85 -14.05 -6.20
C THR A 243 7.65 -14.50 -5.37
N LEU A 244 6.43 -14.17 -5.80
CA LEU A 244 5.21 -14.60 -5.12
C LEU A 244 5.05 -16.15 -5.22
N GLY A 245 5.30 -16.73 -6.39
CA GLY A 245 5.23 -18.18 -6.60
C GLY A 245 6.17 -18.92 -5.68
N ASP A 246 7.45 -18.58 -5.69
CA ASP A 246 8.48 -19.21 -4.85
C ASP A 246 8.11 -19.11 -3.35
N PHE A 247 7.63 -17.95 -2.91
CA PHE A 247 7.20 -17.75 -1.52
C PHE A 247 6.02 -18.65 -1.13
N TYR A 248 5.00 -18.73 -1.97
CA TYR A 248 3.83 -19.55 -1.66
C TYR A 248 4.08 -21.04 -1.83
N GLU A 249 4.93 -21.47 -2.76
CA GLU A 249 5.36 -22.87 -2.86
C GLU A 249 6.07 -23.33 -1.58
N GLN A 250 6.98 -22.51 -1.05
CA GLN A 250 7.64 -22.79 0.23
C GLN A 250 6.66 -22.80 1.40
N THR A 251 5.73 -21.84 1.43
CA THR A 251 4.75 -21.69 2.51
C THR A 251 3.74 -22.82 2.54
N LEU A 252 3.24 -23.25 1.38
CA LEU A 252 2.23 -24.31 1.26
C LEU A 252 2.83 -25.73 1.27
N GLY A 253 4.06 -25.89 0.78
CA GLY A 253 4.77 -27.17 0.78
C GLY A 253 5.33 -27.58 2.15
N SER A 254 5.25 -26.68 3.14
CA SER A 254 5.69 -26.93 4.53
C SER A 254 4.54 -27.32 5.47
N CYS A 255 3.32 -27.52 4.92
CA CYS A 255 2.11 -27.91 5.68
C CYS A 255 1.86 -29.41 5.63
#